data_5797875319be717039f3817b806e938b
#
_entry.id   5797875319be717039f3817b806e938b
#
_cell.length_a   1.000
_cell.length_b   1.000
_cell.length_c   1.000
_cell.angle_alpha   90.00
_cell.angle_beta   90.00
_cell.angle_gamma   90.00
#
_symmetry.space_group_name_H-M   'P 1'
#
loop_
_entity.id
_entity.type
_entity.pdbx_description
1 polymer ?
#
loop_
_entity_poly.entity_id
_entity_poly.type
_entity_poly.pdbx_seq_one_letter_code
_entity_poly.pdbx_strand_id
1 'polypeptide(L)'
;MVQAITTRQRPTAAPKPKLRELGVYTLPDGREFVVSTIYHDGCSLYPPRAWEAFGLAEYWVDREGRLLHKGVPSVWKVQDLTDTGRTASYPRPAIR
;
A
#
# COMPACT_ATOMS: atom_id res chain seq x y z
N MET A 1 -11.77 2.37 37.37
CA MET A 1 -11.55 2.21 36.79
C MET A 1 -11.54 2.19 35.89
N VAL A 2 -11.50 2.25 35.90
CA VAL A 2 -11.36 2.03 34.97
C VAL A 2 -11.19 2.04 33.98
N GLN A 3 -11.21 2.10 33.87
CA GLN A 3 -11.03 1.98 32.93
C GLN A 3 -10.94 1.97 32.04
N ALA A 4 -11.10 2.20 32.30
CA ALA A 4 -11.05 2.00 31.38
C ALA A 4 -10.89 1.88 30.46
N ILE A 5 -11.00 2.02 30.74
CA ILE A 5 -10.83 1.70 29.96
C ILE A 5 -10.68 1.55 29.00
N THR A 6 -10.77 1.58 29.22
CA THR A 6 -10.61 1.17 28.37
C THR A 6 -10.54 1.03 27.40
N THR A 7 -10.75 1.18 27.50
CA THR A 7 -10.73 0.80 26.61
C THR A 7 -10.55 0.76 25.59
N ARG A 8 -10.64 1.04 25.51
CA ARG A 8 -10.53 0.75 24.67
C ARG A 8 -10.18 0.51 23.66
N GLN A 9 -10.00 0.42 23.57
CA GLN A 9 -9.65 -0.03 22.72
C GLN A 9 -9.78 -0.47 21.90
N ARG A 10 -9.97 -0.30 21.61
CA ARG A 10 -10.17 -0.95 20.85
C ARG A 10 -9.77 -1.56 20.26
N PRO A 11 -9.71 -1.83 20.16
CA PRO A 11 -9.14 -2.63 19.72
C PRO A 11 -8.82 -2.94 18.77
N THR A 12 -8.96 -2.89 18.89
CA THR A 12 -8.86 -3.44 18.05
C THR A 12 -7.89 -3.45 17.38
N ALA A 13 -7.83 -3.97 17.04
CA ALA A 13 -6.84 -4.03 16.07
C ALA A 13 -6.27 -2.68 15.76
N ALA A 14 -5.02 -2.60 15.48
CA ALA A 14 -4.46 -1.39 15.01
C ALA A 14 -5.16 -1.00 13.71
N PRO A 15 -5.46 0.26 13.52
CA PRO A 15 -6.04 0.68 12.26
C PRO A 15 -5.06 0.40 11.14
N LYS A 16 -5.58 0.11 9.98
CA LYS A 16 -4.74 -0.04 8.82
C LYS A 16 -4.14 1.30 8.47
N PRO A 17 -2.87 1.33 8.05
CA PRO A 17 -2.29 2.57 7.59
C PRO A 17 -3.07 3.12 6.42
N LYS A 18 -3.21 4.41 6.36
CA LYS A 18 -3.89 5.04 5.26
C LYS A 18 -2.86 5.30 4.18
N LEU A 19 -3.05 4.69 3.04
CA LEU A 19 -2.12 4.85 1.94
C LEU A 19 -2.41 6.13 1.19
N ARG A 20 -1.35 6.76 0.67
CA ARG A 20 -1.48 7.97 -0.14
C ARG A 20 -1.35 7.58 -1.60
N GLU A 21 -2.22 8.11 -2.45
CA GLU A 21 -2.05 7.91 -3.89
C GLU A 21 -0.72 8.49 -4.33
N LEU A 22 -0.02 7.78 -5.16
CA LEU A 22 1.32 8.12 -5.66
C LEU A 22 2.39 8.12 -4.57
N GLY A 23 2.04 7.72 -3.35
CA GLY A 23 3.04 7.61 -2.30
C GLY A 23 3.99 6.45 -2.58
N VAL A 24 5.25 6.63 -2.19
CA VAL A 24 6.25 5.59 -2.31
C VAL A 24 6.43 4.94 -0.95
N TYR A 25 6.24 3.65 -0.90
CA TYR A 25 6.31 2.88 0.35
C TYR A 25 7.33 1.76 0.23
N THR A 26 7.87 1.32 1.36
CA THR A 26 8.82 0.21 1.35
C THR A 26 8.26 -0.95 2.16
N LEU A 27 8.61 -2.15 1.76
CA LEU A 27 8.39 -3.35 2.56
C LEU A 27 9.64 -3.61 3.40
N PRO A 28 9.51 -4.41 4.47
CA PRO A 28 10.68 -4.69 5.32
C PRO A 28 11.87 -5.28 4.58
N ASP A 29 11.66 -5.91 3.43
CA ASP A 29 12.75 -6.46 2.64
C ASP A 29 13.46 -5.40 1.81
N GLY A 30 13.04 -4.15 1.89
CA GLY A 30 13.70 -3.03 1.21
C GLY A 30 13.14 -2.69 -0.15
N ARG A 31 12.19 -3.47 -0.68
CA ARG A 31 11.62 -3.15 -1.97
C ARG A 31 10.69 -1.96 -1.85
N GLU A 32 10.68 -1.13 -2.88
CA GLU A 32 9.82 0.05 -2.91
C GLU A 32 8.66 -0.15 -3.86
N PHE A 33 7.56 0.49 -3.57
CA PHE A 33 6.37 0.43 -4.42
C PHE A 33 5.68 1.79 -4.47
N VAL A 34 5.10 2.07 -5.63
CA VAL A 34 4.29 3.27 -5.83
C VAL A 34 2.82 2.85 -5.73
N VAL A 35 2.07 3.58 -4.93
CA VAL A 35 0.64 3.31 -4.77
C VAL A 35 -0.10 4.04 -5.90
N SER A 36 -0.85 3.28 -6.68
CA SER A 36 -1.62 3.86 -7.78
C SER A 36 -2.93 4.45 -7.24
N THR A 37 -3.88 4.68 -8.13
CA THR A 37 -5.20 5.17 -7.75
C THR A 37 -5.81 4.24 -6.72
N ILE A 38 -6.38 4.84 -5.67
CA ILE A 38 -6.99 4.07 -4.61
C ILE A 38 -8.48 3.98 -4.86
N TYR A 39 -8.97 2.75 -4.99
CA TYR A 39 -10.39 2.48 -5.19
C TYR A 39 -10.99 1.99 -3.89
N HIS A 40 -12.31 1.91 -3.83
CA HIS A 40 -12.97 1.47 -2.60
C HIS A 40 -12.62 0.01 -2.24
N ASP A 41 -12.23 -0.80 -3.22
CA ASP A 41 -11.89 -2.20 -2.99
C ASP A 41 -10.38 -2.45 -2.94
N GLY A 42 -9.57 -1.43 -3.07
CA GLY A 42 -8.14 -1.60 -2.93
C GLY A 42 -7.33 -0.74 -3.89
N CYS A 43 -6.07 -1.08 -4.01
CA CYS A 43 -5.18 -0.35 -4.92
C CYS A 43 -4.05 -1.26 -5.35
N SER A 44 -3.37 -0.83 -6.42
CA SER A 44 -2.22 -1.57 -6.93
C SER A 44 -0.92 -0.97 -6.43
N LEU A 45 0.07 -1.81 -6.25
CA LEU A 45 1.42 -1.39 -5.90
C LEU A 45 2.33 -1.74 -7.04
N TYR A 46 3.07 -0.74 -7.53
CA TYR A 46 3.98 -0.92 -8.66
C TYR A 46 5.42 -0.77 -8.23
N PRO A 47 6.32 -1.65 -8.64
CA PRO A 47 7.74 -1.33 -8.50
C PRO A 47 8.03 -0.03 -9.25
N PRO A 48 8.97 0.79 -8.76
CA PRO A 48 9.22 2.09 -9.42
C PRO A 48 9.54 1.97 -10.90
N ARG A 49 10.31 0.96 -11.29
CA ARG A 49 10.61 0.76 -12.70
C ARG A 49 9.38 0.44 -13.51
N ALA A 50 8.51 -0.41 -12.98
CA ALA A 50 7.27 -0.75 -13.67
C ALA A 50 6.37 0.47 -13.76
N TRP A 51 6.34 1.28 -12.70
CA TRP A 51 5.54 2.48 -12.71
C TRP A 51 5.98 3.41 -13.84
N GLU A 52 7.30 3.61 -13.97
CA GLU A 52 7.82 4.52 -14.97
C GLU A 52 7.69 4.00 -16.40
N ALA A 53 7.71 2.69 -16.55
CA ALA A 53 7.68 2.07 -17.87
C ALA A 53 6.31 1.53 -18.28
N PHE A 54 5.26 1.93 -17.55
CA PHE A 54 3.90 1.45 -17.80
C PHE A 54 3.82 -0.07 -17.72
N GLY A 55 4.62 -0.64 -16.80
CA GLY A 55 4.61 -2.08 -16.60
C GLY A 55 3.49 -2.52 -15.67
N LEU A 56 3.59 -3.74 -15.20
CA LEU A 56 2.54 -4.33 -14.39
C LEU A 56 2.75 -4.10 -12.91
N ALA A 57 1.65 -4.03 -12.18
CA ALA A 57 1.71 -3.96 -10.73
C ALA A 57 2.22 -5.30 -10.18
N GLU A 58 2.90 -5.21 -9.04
CA GLU A 58 3.41 -6.40 -8.36
C GLU A 58 2.35 -6.96 -7.41
N TYR A 59 1.67 -6.07 -6.70
CA TYR A 59 0.67 -6.47 -5.71
C TYR A 59 -0.62 -5.69 -5.85
N TRP A 60 -1.68 -6.30 -5.36
CA TRP A 60 -2.95 -5.61 -5.14
C TRP A 60 -3.17 -5.61 -3.64
N VAL A 61 -3.48 -4.45 -3.06
CA VAL A 61 -3.85 -4.35 -1.65
C VAL A 61 -5.36 -4.43 -1.57
N ASP A 62 -5.88 -5.48 -0.96
CA ASP A 62 -7.33 -5.69 -0.91
C ASP A 62 -7.96 -4.93 0.26
N ARG A 63 -9.26 -5.06 0.40
CA ARG A 63 -9.99 -4.33 1.44
C ARG A 63 -9.58 -4.75 2.85
N GLU A 64 -9.11 -5.96 3.01
CA GLU A 64 -8.64 -6.45 4.30
C GLU A 64 -7.19 -6.06 4.57
N GLY A 65 -6.55 -5.39 3.64
CA GLY A 65 -5.17 -4.95 3.82
C GLY A 65 -4.15 -6.03 3.52
N ARG A 66 -4.55 -7.06 2.76
CA ARG A 66 -3.59 -8.09 2.35
C ARG A 66 -2.96 -7.69 1.03
N LEU A 67 -1.70 -8.01 0.86
CA LEU A 67 -1.03 -7.80 -0.42
C LEU A 67 -1.13 -9.09 -1.22
N LEU A 68 -1.87 -9.03 -2.33
CA LEU A 68 -2.07 -10.19 -3.19
C LEU A 68 -1.13 -10.13 -4.37
N HIS A 69 -0.45 -11.24 -4.64
CA HIS A 69 0.42 -11.35 -5.80
C HIS A 69 -0.27 -12.28 -6.79
N LYS A 70 -0.65 -11.74 -7.92
CA LYS A 70 -1.40 -12.49 -8.95
C LYS A 70 -2.65 -13.14 -8.35
N GLY A 71 -3.33 -12.38 -7.50
CA GLY A 71 -4.58 -12.82 -6.90
C GLY A 71 -4.44 -13.73 -5.71
N VAL A 72 -3.23 -14.06 -5.31
CA VAL A 72 -2.98 -14.95 -4.17
C VAL A 72 -2.41 -14.16 -3.01
N PRO A 73 -2.95 -14.29 -1.79
CA PRO A 73 -2.40 -13.55 -0.66
C PRO A 73 -0.94 -13.92 -0.42
N SER A 74 -0.12 -12.89 -0.24
CA SER A 74 1.28 -13.07 0.11
C SER A 74 1.40 -13.05 1.63
N VAL A 75 2.63 -13.10 2.13
CA VAL A 75 2.86 -12.98 3.56
C VAL A 75 2.76 -11.53 4.03
N TRP A 76 2.72 -10.59 3.08
CA TRP A 76 2.76 -9.17 3.41
C TRP A 76 1.36 -8.59 3.59
N LYS A 77 1.30 -7.57 4.45
CA LYS A 77 0.06 -6.85 4.72
C LYS A 77 0.35 -5.37 4.62
N VAL A 78 -0.70 -4.58 4.55
CA VAL A 78 -0.54 -3.13 4.44
C VAL A 78 0.20 -2.57 5.64
N GLN A 79 0.09 -3.18 6.81
CA GLN A 79 0.82 -2.75 8.00
C GLN A 79 2.32 -2.88 7.86
N ASP A 80 2.78 -3.69 6.90
CA ASP A 80 4.22 -3.86 6.67
C ASP A 80 4.80 -2.76 5.82
N LEU A 81 3.96 -1.93 5.22
CA LEU A 81 4.41 -0.85 4.35
C LEU A 81 4.80 0.38 5.17
N THR A 82 5.95 0.93 4.87
CA THR A 82 6.43 2.15 5.52
C THR A 82 6.45 3.27 4.50
N ASP A 83 5.82 4.38 4.84
CA ASP A 83 5.78 5.55 3.97
C ASP A 83 7.15 6.19 3.95
N THR A 84 7.73 6.31 2.77
CA THR A 84 9.05 6.94 2.64
C THR A 84 8.97 8.46 2.68
N GLY A 85 7.78 9.02 2.60
CA GLY A 85 7.59 10.46 2.47
C GLY A 85 7.72 10.96 1.04
N ARG A 86 8.17 10.11 0.11
CA ARG A 86 8.30 10.54 -1.29
C ARG A 86 7.00 10.30 -2.02
N THR A 87 6.78 11.09 -3.04
CA THR A 87 5.59 11.00 -3.89
C THR A 87 6.05 10.86 -5.33
N ALA A 88 5.52 9.87 -6.02
CA ALA A 88 5.82 9.66 -7.43
C ALA A 88 4.92 10.57 -8.27
N SER A 89 5.19 10.62 -9.54
CA SER A 89 4.29 11.33 -10.46
C SER A 89 3.85 10.33 -11.52
N TYR A 90 2.78 10.65 -12.20
CA TYR A 90 2.34 9.79 -13.27
C TYR A 90 3.39 9.83 -14.38
N PRO A 91 3.65 8.70 -15.00
CA PRO A 91 4.62 8.68 -16.07
C PRO A 91 4.14 9.52 -17.23
N ARG A 92 5.10 10.11 -17.94
CA ARG A 92 4.73 10.86 -19.10
C ARG A 92 4.35 9.95 -20.20
N PRO A 93 3.36 10.31 -21.00
CA PRO A 93 3.06 9.52 -22.19
C PRO A 93 4.27 9.51 -23.11
N ALA A 94 4.48 8.43 -23.74
CA ALA A 94 5.59 8.30 -24.65
C ALA A 94 5.42 9.10 -25.93
N ILE A 95 4.27 9.61 -26.15
CA ILE A 95 4.05 10.33 -27.26
C ILE A 95 4.32 11.58 -27.25
N ARG A 96 4.42 12.00 -27.91
CA ARG A 96 4.38 13.17 -27.91
C ARG A 96 4.63 13.70 -28.65
#